data_876779a9c0e100ff62025f945560b415
#
_entry.id   876779a9c0e100ff62025f945560b415
#
_cell.length_a   1.000
_cell.length_b   1.000
_cell.length_c   1.000
_cell.angle_alpha   90.00
_cell.angle_beta   90.00
_cell.angle_gamma   90.00
#
_symmetry.space_group_name_H-M   'P 1'
#
loop_
_entity.id
_entity.type
_entity.pdbx_description
1 polymer ?
#
loop_
_entity_poly.entity_id
_entity_poly.type
_entity_poly.pdbx_seq_one_letter_code
_entity_poly.pdbx_strand_id
1 'polypeptide(L)'
;MRYDDLLPALRASYDAEAATRDSRPKQQFKLDERAAFLDRLQVTQARTLLDLGAGTGQDSAYFQDAGLSVVAVDLSPEMTARCEAKGITAYVRDFLHLGFQPSSFDAAYAMNSFLHVPDADLAEALTAVRTVVRPGGLFFLGLWGGSDSSGVKEADNLTPKRFFAHRQDTTLLTAVAPHFDVVDFHTVEDNGWHFQSLTLAKPPE
;
A
#
# COMPACT_ATOMS: atom_id res chain seq x y z
N MET A 1 14.17 -13.60 -7.74
CA MET A 1 13.83 -13.58 -6.32
C MET A 1 12.32 -13.50 -6.24
N ARG A 2 11.69 -14.37 -5.50
CA ARG A 2 10.23 -14.41 -5.33
C ARG A 2 9.84 -13.65 -4.06
N TYR A 3 8.60 -13.16 -4.01
CA TYR A 3 8.11 -12.39 -2.86
C TYR A 3 8.19 -13.20 -1.56
N ASP A 4 7.81 -14.47 -1.60
CA ASP A 4 7.88 -15.36 -0.43
C ASP A 4 9.28 -15.49 0.17
N ASP A 5 10.32 -15.45 -0.67
CA ASP A 5 11.73 -15.51 -0.21
C ASP A 5 12.12 -14.26 0.60
N LEU A 6 11.40 -13.14 0.39
CA LEU A 6 11.68 -11.84 1.01
C LEU A 6 10.94 -11.62 2.34
N LEU A 7 9.80 -12.30 2.54
CA LEU A 7 8.92 -12.06 3.68
C LEU A 7 9.62 -12.13 5.04
N PRO A 8 10.50 -13.12 5.33
CA PRO A 8 11.15 -13.19 6.64
C PRO A 8 12.04 -11.97 6.93
N ALA A 9 12.82 -11.52 5.95
CA ALA A 9 13.71 -10.36 6.13
C ALA A 9 12.94 -9.05 6.23
N LEU A 10 11.90 -8.86 5.39
CA LEU A 10 11.01 -7.68 5.45
C LEU A 10 10.31 -7.60 6.80
N ARG A 11 9.74 -8.71 7.28
CA ARG A 11 9.07 -8.79 8.58
C ARG A 11 10.02 -8.38 9.70
N ALA A 12 11.19 -9.01 9.79
CA ALA A 12 12.15 -8.71 10.83
C ALA A 12 12.60 -7.24 10.82
N SER A 13 12.80 -6.65 9.63
CA SER A 13 13.17 -5.24 9.50
C SER A 13 12.06 -4.31 10.00
N TYR A 14 10.81 -4.61 9.69
CA TYR A 14 9.68 -3.78 10.09
C TYR A 14 9.29 -3.98 11.55
N ASP A 15 9.43 -5.19 12.10
CA ASP A 15 9.25 -5.44 13.54
C ASP A 15 10.23 -4.59 14.38
N ALA A 16 11.50 -4.54 13.99
CA ALA A 16 12.52 -3.74 14.67
C ALA A 16 12.24 -2.22 14.60
N GLU A 17 11.58 -1.75 13.54
CA GLU A 17 11.30 -0.32 13.29
C GLU A 17 9.96 0.17 13.86
N ALA A 18 9.09 -0.71 14.31
CA ALA A 18 7.71 -0.36 14.63
C ALA A 18 7.60 0.78 15.66
N ALA A 19 8.40 0.73 16.73
CA ALA A 19 8.41 1.77 17.76
C ALA A 19 8.81 3.15 17.23
N THR A 20 9.89 3.21 16.48
CA THR A 20 10.43 4.45 15.90
C THR A 20 9.50 4.99 14.80
N ARG A 21 8.91 4.10 14.01
CA ARG A 21 8.07 4.46 12.87
C ARG A 21 6.76 5.11 13.30
N ASP A 22 6.22 4.71 14.44
CA ASP A 22 4.97 5.28 14.97
C ASP A 22 5.07 6.76 15.32
N SER A 23 6.25 7.21 15.73
CA SER A 23 6.52 8.62 16.08
C SER A 23 7.00 9.48 14.90
N ARG A 24 7.26 8.89 13.73
CA ARG A 24 7.76 9.65 12.56
C ARG A 24 6.66 10.49 11.94
N PRO A 25 6.86 11.80 11.76
CA PRO A 25 5.94 12.60 10.98
C PRO A 25 5.96 12.15 9.51
N LYS A 26 4.78 12.21 8.87
CA LYS A 26 4.68 11.97 7.43
C LYS A 26 5.07 13.22 6.65
N GLN A 27 5.63 13.02 5.46
CA GLN A 27 5.87 14.09 4.49
C GLN A 27 4.54 14.72 4.09
N GLN A 28 4.52 16.06 3.93
CA GLN A 28 3.28 16.82 3.67
C GLN A 28 2.55 16.29 2.43
N PHE A 29 3.24 16.07 1.32
CA PHE A 29 2.61 15.59 0.11
C PHE A 29 1.85 14.25 0.31
N LYS A 30 2.32 13.34 1.19
CA LYS A 30 1.60 12.10 1.50
C LYS A 30 0.31 12.34 2.29
N LEU A 31 0.30 13.39 3.10
CA LEU A 31 -0.92 13.83 3.79
C LEU A 31 -1.92 14.41 2.78
N ASP A 32 -1.43 15.15 1.78
CA ASP A 32 -2.24 15.75 0.72
C ASP A 32 -2.82 14.65 -0.18
N GLU A 33 -2.01 13.66 -0.60
CA GLU A 33 -2.45 12.51 -1.39
C GLU A 33 -3.54 11.69 -0.66
N ARG A 34 -3.32 11.44 0.63
CA ARG A 34 -4.28 10.74 1.47
C ARG A 34 -5.61 11.51 1.57
N ALA A 35 -5.55 12.83 1.74
CA ALA A 35 -6.74 13.69 1.81
C ALA A 35 -7.48 13.69 0.46
N ALA A 36 -6.77 13.84 -0.66
CA ALA A 36 -7.37 13.80 -1.99
C ALA A 36 -8.05 12.45 -2.28
N PHE A 37 -7.46 11.33 -1.80
CA PHE A 37 -8.10 10.02 -1.93
C PHE A 37 -9.36 9.92 -1.06
N LEU A 38 -9.34 10.46 0.17
CA LEU A 38 -10.54 10.50 1.03
C LEU A 38 -11.70 11.27 0.35
N ASP A 39 -11.43 12.40 -0.29
CA ASP A 39 -12.44 13.17 -1.03
C ASP A 39 -13.09 12.30 -2.13
N ARG A 40 -12.30 11.51 -2.86
CA ARG A 40 -12.82 10.56 -3.85
C ARG A 40 -13.68 9.47 -3.22
N LEU A 41 -13.28 8.93 -2.06
CA LEU A 41 -14.05 7.95 -1.32
C LEU A 41 -15.40 8.51 -0.85
N GLN A 42 -15.45 9.77 -0.43
CA GLN A 42 -16.69 10.44 -0.03
C GLN A 42 -17.62 10.62 -1.23
N VAL A 43 -17.10 11.05 -2.39
CA VAL A 43 -17.89 11.18 -3.63
C VAL A 43 -18.49 9.85 -4.06
N THR A 44 -17.73 8.75 -3.95
CA THR A 44 -18.21 7.40 -4.27
C THR A 44 -19.01 6.73 -3.15
N GLN A 45 -19.20 7.42 -2.02
CA GLN A 45 -19.91 6.91 -0.84
C GLN A 45 -19.31 5.59 -0.31
N ALA A 46 -17.99 5.42 -0.43
CA ALA A 46 -17.28 4.28 0.11
C ALA A 46 -17.41 4.25 1.64
N ARG A 47 -17.57 3.05 2.21
CA ARG A 47 -17.73 2.83 3.64
C ARG A 47 -16.65 1.92 4.22
N THR A 48 -16.09 1.05 3.41
CA THR A 48 -15.10 0.06 3.84
C THR A 48 -13.78 0.26 3.09
N LEU A 49 -12.68 0.26 3.83
CA LEU A 49 -11.34 0.46 3.28
C LEU A 49 -10.38 -0.64 3.78
N LEU A 50 -9.63 -1.22 2.87
CA LEU A 50 -8.50 -2.11 3.17
C LEU A 50 -7.18 -1.32 3.05
N ASP A 51 -6.45 -1.13 4.16
CA ASP A 51 -5.13 -0.50 4.18
C ASP A 51 -4.03 -1.57 4.06
N LEU A 52 -3.31 -1.56 2.95
CA LEU A 52 -2.34 -2.57 2.52
C LEU A 52 -0.90 -2.14 2.86
N GLY A 53 -0.27 -2.80 3.82
CA GLY A 53 1.00 -2.39 4.39
C GLY A 53 0.84 -1.15 5.27
N ALA A 54 -0.14 -1.21 6.16
CA ALA A 54 -0.61 -0.10 6.98
C ALA A 54 0.47 0.45 7.93
N GLY A 55 1.56 -0.29 8.13
CA GLY A 55 2.56 0.05 9.12
C GLY A 55 1.94 0.21 10.50
N THR A 56 2.21 1.31 11.16
CA THR A 56 1.67 1.59 12.50
C THR A 56 0.23 2.10 12.52
N GLY A 57 -0.45 2.13 11.37
CA GLY A 57 -1.87 2.50 11.26
C GLY A 57 -2.15 4.02 11.27
N GLN A 58 -1.18 4.87 10.95
CA GLN A 58 -1.41 6.32 10.91
C GLN A 58 -2.43 6.73 9.83
N ASP A 59 -2.38 6.12 8.64
CA ASP A 59 -3.36 6.38 7.58
C ASP A 59 -4.68 5.69 7.88
N SER A 60 -4.64 4.45 8.38
CA SER A 60 -5.83 3.74 8.84
C SER A 60 -6.63 4.56 9.86
N ALA A 61 -5.97 5.15 10.88
CA ALA A 61 -6.61 6.00 11.87
C ALA A 61 -7.27 7.23 11.23
N TYR A 62 -6.57 7.89 10.31
CA TYR A 62 -7.13 9.04 9.58
C TYR A 62 -8.41 8.70 8.82
N PHE A 63 -8.44 7.58 8.11
CA PHE A 63 -9.63 7.14 7.39
C PHE A 63 -10.75 6.70 8.34
N GLN A 64 -10.41 6.07 9.46
CA GLN A 64 -11.38 5.68 10.49
C GLN A 64 -12.00 6.91 11.16
N ASP A 65 -11.21 7.94 11.49
CA ASP A 65 -11.69 9.21 12.03
C ASP A 65 -12.60 9.96 11.06
N ALA A 66 -12.41 9.75 9.75
CA ALA A 66 -13.30 10.26 8.70
C ALA A 66 -14.58 9.43 8.51
N GLY A 67 -14.79 8.37 9.30
CA GLY A 67 -16.02 7.57 9.34
C GLY A 67 -16.03 6.31 8.48
N LEU A 68 -14.87 5.89 7.91
CA LEU A 68 -14.79 4.62 7.20
C LEU A 68 -14.56 3.44 8.20
N SER A 69 -15.09 2.29 7.85
CA SER A 69 -14.71 1.02 8.49
C SER A 69 -13.41 0.54 7.85
N VAL A 70 -12.31 0.64 8.59
CA VAL A 70 -10.97 0.32 8.10
C VAL A 70 -10.52 -1.03 8.61
N VAL A 71 -9.97 -1.84 7.71
CA VAL A 71 -9.21 -3.05 8.02
C VAL A 71 -7.78 -2.83 7.55
N ALA A 72 -6.83 -3.00 8.45
CA ALA A 72 -5.40 -2.89 8.16
C ALA A 72 -4.77 -4.26 7.95
N VAL A 73 -3.86 -4.37 7.00
CA VAL A 73 -2.98 -5.54 6.88
C VAL A 73 -1.53 -5.07 6.82
N ASP A 74 -0.67 -5.77 7.51
CA ASP A 74 0.77 -5.59 7.44
C ASP A 74 1.48 -6.94 7.60
N LEU A 75 2.68 -7.06 7.08
CA LEU A 75 3.49 -8.25 7.23
C LEU A 75 4.03 -8.42 8.65
N SER A 76 4.24 -7.30 9.36
CA SER A 76 4.86 -7.21 10.68
C SER A 76 3.81 -7.34 11.80
N PRO A 77 3.91 -8.33 12.70
CA PRO A 77 3.11 -8.41 13.92
C PRO A 77 3.22 -7.16 14.80
N GLU A 78 4.40 -6.56 14.91
CA GLU A 78 4.62 -5.35 15.70
C GLU A 78 3.90 -4.13 15.12
N MET A 79 3.80 -4.04 13.77
CA MET A 79 3.01 -3.00 13.11
C MET A 79 1.52 -3.20 13.34
N THR A 80 1.01 -4.42 13.16
CA THR A 80 -0.42 -4.71 13.39
C THR A 80 -0.82 -4.49 14.85
N ALA A 81 0.02 -4.85 15.82
CA ALA A 81 -0.23 -4.56 17.23
C ALA A 81 -0.39 -3.05 17.50
N ARG A 82 0.33 -2.18 16.77
CA ARG A 82 0.16 -0.72 16.88
C ARG A 82 -1.12 -0.21 16.24
N CYS A 83 -1.57 -0.85 15.16
CA CYS A 83 -2.90 -0.59 14.59
C CYS A 83 -3.99 -0.95 15.62
N GLU A 84 -3.91 -2.13 16.23
CA GLU A 84 -4.85 -2.59 17.25
C GLU A 84 -4.88 -1.67 18.49
N ALA A 85 -3.70 -1.18 18.91
CA ALA A 85 -3.60 -0.22 20.03
C ALA A 85 -4.31 1.13 19.72
N LYS A 86 -4.55 1.45 18.45
CA LYS A 86 -5.33 2.61 17.97
C LYS A 86 -6.81 2.27 17.71
N GLY A 87 -7.26 1.05 18.06
CA GLY A 87 -8.63 0.59 17.83
C GLY A 87 -8.93 0.22 16.37
N ILE A 88 -7.91 -0.03 15.55
CA ILE A 88 -8.06 -0.45 14.15
C ILE A 88 -8.04 -1.98 14.09
N THR A 89 -8.99 -2.57 13.38
CA THR A 89 -8.97 -4.01 13.08
C THR A 89 -7.77 -4.30 12.17
N ALA A 90 -6.83 -5.14 12.63
CA ALA A 90 -5.60 -5.42 11.88
C ALA A 90 -5.31 -6.92 11.79
N TYR A 91 -4.65 -7.32 10.70
CA TYR A 91 -4.25 -8.71 10.46
C TYR A 91 -2.82 -8.78 9.93
N VAL A 92 -2.07 -9.78 10.40
CA VAL A 92 -0.76 -10.11 9.82
C VAL A 92 -0.99 -10.86 8.51
N ARG A 93 -0.76 -10.19 7.37
CA ARG A 93 -0.97 -10.74 6.03
C ARG A 93 0.11 -10.22 5.08
N ASP A 94 0.40 -10.99 4.05
CA ASP A 94 1.14 -10.54 2.87
C ASP A 94 0.21 -10.17 1.72
N PHE A 95 0.76 -9.59 0.65
CA PHE A 95 -0.04 -9.07 -0.47
C PHE A 95 -0.55 -10.15 -1.43
N LEU A 96 0.02 -11.36 -1.41
CA LEU A 96 -0.45 -12.47 -2.22
C LEU A 96 -1.59 -13.23 -1.52
N HIS A 97 -1.63 -13.21 -0.18
CA HIS A 97 -2.54 -14.01 0.64
C HIS A 97 -3.39 -13.12 1.58
N LEU A 98 -4.21 -12.25 1.01
CA LEU A 98 -5.05 -11.32 1.77
C LEU A 98 -6.14 -12.02 2.62
N GLY A 99 -6.66 -13.15 2.15
CA GLY A 99 -7.56 -14.03 2.93
C GLY A 99 -8.94 -13.43 3.24
N PHE A 100 -9.40 -12.44 2.45
CA PHE A 100 -10.74 -11.86 2.55
C PHE A 100 -11.65 -12.40 1.45
N GLN A 101 -12.96 -12.31 1.67
CA GLN A 101 -13.94 -12.69 0.65
C GLN A 101 -13.86 -11.73 -0.56
N PRO A 102 -14.15 -12.22 -1.78
CA PRO A 102 -14.24 -11.35 -2.95
C PRO A 102 -15.19 -10.17 -2.73
N SER A 103 -14.83 -9.00 -3.25
CA SER A 103 -15.68 -7.79 -3.24
C SER A 103 -16.11 -7.33 -1.83
N SER A 104 -15.30 -7.60 -0.80
CA SER A 104 -15.58 -7.24 0.59
C SER A 104 -15.24 -5.81 0.97
N PHE A 105 -14.52 -5.07 0.11
CA PHE A 105 -14.14 -3.69 0.35
C PHE A 105 -14.59 -2.76 -0.77
N ASP A 106 -15.06 -1.56 -0.39
CA ASP A 106 -15.35 -0.48 -1.34
C ASP A 106 -14.09 0.11 -1.93
N ALA A 107 -13.00 0.11 -1.16
CA ALA A 107 -11.73 0.62 -1.60
C ALA A 107 -10.54 -0.09 -0.93
N ALA A 108 -9.36 0.06 -1.57
CA ALA A 108 -8.06 -0.31 -1.00
C ALA A 108 -7.10 0.90 -1.04
N TYR A 109 -6.13 0.92 -0.14
CA TYR A 109 -5.11 1.95 -0.03
C TYR A 109 -3.75 1.31 0.21
N ALA A 110 -2.73 1.72 -0.53
CA ALA A 110 -1.37 1.27 -0.37
C ALA A 110 -0.40 2.45 -0.52
N MET A 111 0.21 2.87 0.58
CA MET A 111 1.18 3.96 0.59
C MET A 111 2.58 3.44 0.88
N ASN A 112 3.46 3.43 -0.12
CA ASN A 112 4.86 2.97 0.00
C ASN A 112 5.03 1.52 0.50
N SER A 113 4.13 0.63 0.12
CA SER A 113 4.19 -0.77 0.52
C SER A 113 4.47 -1.73 -0.66
N PHE A 114 3.85 -1.50 -1.82
CA PHE A 114 4.01 -2.33 -3.02
C PHE A 114 5.41 -2.26 -3.67
N LEU A 115 6.23 -1.30 -3.29
CA LEU A 115 7.64 -1.24 -3.70
C LEU A 115 8.49 -2.41 -3.13
N HIS A 116 7.95 -3.22 -2.22
CA HIS A 116 8.60 -4.43 -1.74
C HIS A 116 8.17 -5.69 -2.50
N VAL A 117 7.24 -5.58 -3.46
CA VAL A 117 6.79 -6.68 -4.30
C VAL A 117 7.69 -6.78 -5.55
N PRO A 118 8.38 -7.90 -5.79
CA PRO A 118 9.13 -8.11 -7.03
C PRO A 118 8.24 -8.03 -8.27
N ASP A 119 8.83 -7.68 -9.42
CA ASP A 119 8.09 -7.61 -10.69
C ASP A 119 7.44 -8.95 -11.07
N ALA A 120 8.11 -10.05 -10.75
CA ALA A 120 7.60 -11.40 -11.01
C ALA A 120 6.31 -11.73 -10.24
N ASP A 121 6.02 -11.03 -9.14
CA ASP A 121 4.88 -11.29 -8.26
C ASP A 121 3.87 -10.14 -8.25
N LEU A 122 4.18 -9.02 -8.92
CA LEU A 122 3.34 -7.82 -8.91
C LEU A 122 1.93 -8.08 -9.49
N ALA A 123 1.85 -8.83 -10.60
CA ALA A 123 0.56 -9.17 -11.21
C ALA A 123 -0.32 -10.01 -10.27
N GLU A 124 0.27 -10.93 -9.50
CA GLU A 124 -0.44 -11.74 -8.51
C GLU A 124 -0.94 -10.87 -7.35
N ALA A 125 -0.09 -9.97 -6.81
CA ALA A 125 -0.46 -9.03 -5.76
C ALA A 125 -1.60 -8.10 -6.21
N LEU A 126 -1.54 -7.55 -7.43
CA LEU A 126 -2.60 -6.71 -8.00
C LEU A 126 -3.91 -7.51 -8.18
N THR A 127 -3.83 -8.79 -8.58
CA THR A 127 -4.98 -9.69 -8.69
C THR A 127 -5.62 -9.93 -7.31
N ALA A 128 -4.81 -10.13 -6.27
CA ALA A 128 -5.30 -10.31 -4.90
C ALA A 128 -6.09 -9.07 -4.43
N VAL A 129 -5.55 -7.85 -4.67
CA VAL A 129 -6.27 -6.60 -4.35
C VAL A 129 -7.55 -6.47 -5.18
N ARG A 130 -7.48 -6.73 -6.48
CA ARG A 130 -8.64 -6.68 -7.37
C ARG A 130 -9.75 -7.63 -6.93
N THR A 131 -9.40 -8.79 -6.41
CA THR A 131 -10.36 -9.79 -5.92
C THR A 131 -11.16 -9.25 -4.74
N VAL A 132 -10.52 -8.60 -3.77
CA VAL A 132 -11.17 -8.15 -2.53
C VAL A 132 -11.89 -6.80 -2.68
N VAL A 133 -11.51 -5.97 -3.64
CA VAL A 133 -12.20 -4.72 -3.98
C VAL A 133 -13.44 -5.03 -4.82
N ARG A 134 -14.58 -4.40 -4.52
CA ARG A 134 -15.83 -4.58 -5.29
C ARG A 134 -15.74 -3.98 -6.70
N PRO A 135 -16.54 -4.42 -7.68
CA PRO A 135 -16.66 -3.75 -8.96
C PRO A 135 -16.99 -2.25 -8.79
N GLY A 136 -16.31 -1.38 -9.53
CA GLY A 136 -16.40 0.08 -9.38
C GLY A 136 -15.74 0.64 -8.13
N GLY A 137 -15.13 -0.19 -7.29
CA GLY A 137 -14.35 0.25 -6.12
C GLY A 137 -13.00 0.83 -6.51
N LEU A 138 -12.44 1.65 -5.62
CA LEU A 138 -11.18 2.38 -5.86
C LEU A 138 -9.99 1.72 -5.18
N PHE A 139 -8.83 1.88 -5.80
CA PHE A 139 -7.54 1.49 -5.21
C PHE A 139 -6.53 2.63 -5.35
N PHE A 140 -6.06 3.15 -4.22
CA PHE A 140 -4.92 4.08 -4.20
C PHE A 140 -3.61 3.30 -4.13
N LEU A 141 -2.70 3.57 -5.05
CA LEU A 141 -1.36 3.00 -5.08
C LEU A 141 -0.33 4.12 -5.16
N GLY A 142 0.33 4.41 -4.05
CA GLY A 142 1.39 5.41 -3.96
C GLY A 142 2.74 4.76 -3.64
N LEU A 143 3.77 5.02 -4.45
CA LEU A 143 5.10 4.43 -4.24
C LEU A 143 6.23 5.27 -4.85
N TRP A 144 7.44 5.12 -4.30
CA TRP A 144 8.65 5.66 -4.89
C TRP A 144 9.04 4.88 -6.14
N GLY A 145 9.42 5.59 -7.23
CA GLY A 145 9.77 5.02 -8.50
C GLY A 145 10.68 5.91 -9.34
N GLY A 146 10.34 6.11 -10.63
CA GLY A 146 11.06 6.96 -11.58
C GLY A 146 12.22 6.27 -12.30
N SER A 147 12.61 5.07 -11.88
CA SER A 147 13.62 4.26 -12.59
C SER A 147 13.35 2.78 -12.38
N ASP A 148 13.62 1.95 -13.38
CA ASP A 148 13.52 0.50 -13.25
C ASP A 148 14.74 -0.04 -12.51
N SER A 149 14.54 -0.46 -11.27
CA SER A 149 15.59 -1.10 -10.46
C SER A 149 14.97 -2.00 -9.41
N SER A 150 15.53 -3.18 -9.21
CA SER A 150 15.07 -4.11 -8.18
C SER A 150 16.23 -4.81 -7.48
N GLY A 151 16.10 -5.02 -6.18
CA GLY A 151 17.09 -5.74 -5.39
C GLY A 151 17.08 -5.36 -3.92
N VAL A 152 17.88 -6.09 -3.14
CA VAL A 152 18.16 -5.73 -1.75
C VAL A 152 19.08 -4.50 -1.76
N LYS A 153 18.68 -3.45 -1.05
CA LYS A 153 19.43 -2.17 -1.04
C LYS A 153 20.51 -2.21 0.03
N GLU A 154 21.78 -2.24 -0.38
CA GLU A 154 22.92 -2.18 0.54
C GLU A 154 22.94 -0.91 1.39
N ALA A 155 22.48 0.20 0.83
CA ALA A 155 22.38 1.49 1.53
C ALA A 155 21.12 1.61 2.41
N ASP A 156 20.29 0.55 2.55
CA ASP A 156 19.15 0.59 3.46
C ASP A 156 19.61 0.76 4.91
N ASN A 157 18.90 1.61 5.64
CA ASN A 157 19.23 1.92 7.05
C ASN A 157 18.72 0.83 8.02
N LEU A 158 17.92 -0.12 7.55
CA LEU A 158 17.37 -1.20 8.38
C LEU A 158 18.21 -2.47 8.32
N THR A 159 18.02 -3.32 9.31
CA THR A 159 18.62 -4.65 9.39
C THR A 159 17.56 -5.66 9.84
N PRO A 160 17.31 -6.71 9.08
CA PRO A 160 17.88 -7.06 7.75
C PRO A 160 17.62 -5.98 6.68
N LYS A 161 18.49 -5.92 5.66
CA LYS A 161 18.32 -5.04 4.49
C LYS A 161 17.06 -5.43 3.72
N ARG A 162 16.28 -4.41 3.31
CA ARG A 162 15.02 -4.64 2.59
C ARG A 162 15.24 -4.69 1.09
N PHE A 163 14.41 -5.48 0.43
CA PHE A 163 14.26 -5.48 -1.02
C PHE A 163 13.38 -4.30 -1.46
N PHE A 164 13.74 -3.68 -2.59
CA PHE A 164 12.94 -2.65 -3.26
C PHE A 164 12.86 -2.94 -4.77
N ALA A 165 11.69 -2.72 -5.34
CA ALA A 165 11.44 -2.68 -6.77
C ALA A 165 10.89 -1.30 -7.12
N HIS A 166 11.75 -0.43 -7.64
CA HIS A 166 11.34 0.83 -8.22
C HIS A 166 10.99 0.61 -9.70
N ARG A 167 10.03 1.36 -10.20
CA ARG A 167 9.55 1.25 -11.58
C ARG A 167 9.48 2.63 -12.22
N GLN A 168 9.77 2.71 -13.50
CA GLN A 168 9.43 3.88 -14.30
C GLN A 168 7.90 4.01 -14.40
N ASP A 169 7.42 5.21 -14.70
CA ASP A 169 5.98 5.49 -14.82
C ASP A 169 5.32 4.58 -15.86
N THR A 170 5.94 4.43 -17.00
CA THR A 170 5.44 3.55 -18.08
C THR A 170 5.42 2.09 -17.68
N THR A 171 6.43 1.63 -16.94
CA THR A 171 6.51 0.25 -16.44
C THR A 171 5.39 -0.02 -15.44
N LEU A 172 5.17 0.91 -14.48
CA LEU A 172 4.10 0.78 -13.49
C LEU A 172 2.71 0.83 -14.13
N LEU A 173 2.45 1.80 -15.02
CA LEU A 173 1.17 1.93 -15.73
C LEU A 173 0.86 0.69 -16.58
N THR A 174 1.85 0.13 -17.25
CA THR A 174 1.70 -1.11 -18.00
C THR A 174 1.36 -2.29 -17.11
N ALA A 175 1.96 -2.36 -15.92
CA ALA A 175 1.70 -3.45 -14.98
C ALA A 175 0.29 -3.38 -14.34
N VAL A 176 -0.25 -2.20 -14.07
CA VAL A 176 -1.57 -2.04 -13.46
C VAL A 176 -2.73 -2.17 -14.46
N ALA A 177 -2.53 -1.80 -15.73
CA ALA A 177 -3.57 -1.74 -16.75
C ALA A 177 -4.36 -3.05 -16.97
N PRO A 178 -3.80 -4.27 -16.85
CA PRO A 178 -4.58 -5.51 -16.95
C PRO A 178 -5.54 -5.76 -15.79
N HIS A 179 -5.35 -5.06 -14.68
CA HIS A 179 -6.08 -5.31 -13.42
C HIS A 179 -7.08 -4.20 -13.08
N PHE A 180 -6.73 -2.94 -13.42
CA PHE A 180 -7.49 -1.76 -13.02
C PHE A 180 -7.49 -0.70 -14.11
N ASP A 181 -8.56 0.08 -14.20
CA ASP A 181 -8.61 1.31 -14.96
C ASP A 181 -7.87 2.43 -14.21
N VAL A 182 -7.00 3.17 -14.89
CA VAL A 182 -6.31 4.33 -14.29
C VAL A 182 -7.27 5.53 -14.31
N VAL A 183 -7.73 5.93 -13.14
CA VAL A 183 -8.60 7.12 -12.96
C VAL A 183 -7.79 8.39 -12.89
N ASP A 184 -6.65 8.33 -12.21
CA ASP A 184 -5.70 9.43 -12.07
C ASP A 184 -4.29 8.88 -11.94
N PHE A 185 -3.36 9.57 -12.56
CA PHE A 185 -1.93 9.34 -12.40
C PHE A 185 -1.20 10.67 -12.43
N HIS A 186 -0.42 10.92 -11.39
CA HIS A 186 0.53 12.03 -11.36
C HIS A 186 1.76 11.68 -10.54
N THR A 187 2.76 12.53 -10.60
CA THR A 187 4.02 12.34 -9.89
C THR A 187 4.29 13.53 -8.98
N VAL A 188 4.96 13.25 -7.86
CA VAL A 188 5.41 14.28 -6.92
C VAL A 188 6.91 14.16 -6.74
N GLU A 189 7.62 15.26 -6.97
CA GLU A 189 9.05 15.34 -6.67
C GLU A 189 9.25 15.81 -5.23
N ASP A 190 9.94 15.00 -4.43
CA ASP A 190 10.27 15.33 -3.05
C ASP A 190 11.74 15.06 -2.76
N ASN A 191 12.53 16.13 -2.56
CA ASN A 191 13.96 16.05 -2.27
C ASN A 191 14.77 15.19 -3.27
N GLY A 192 14.42 15.26 -4.55
CA GLY A 192 15.06 14.49 -5.64
C GLY A 192 14.60 13.04 -5.74
N TRP A 193 13.54 12.68 -5.01
CA TRP A 193 12.86 11.40 -5.14
C TRP A 193 11.56 11.55 -5.92
N HIS A 194 11.34 10.61 -6.85
CA HIS A 194 10.16 10.56 -7.72
C HIS A 194 9.10 9.67 -7.09
N PHE A 195 7.98 10.27 -6.67
CA PHE A 195 6.85 9.54 -6.13
C PHE A 195 5.75 9.42 -7.19
N GLN A 196 5.21 8.22 -7.35
CA GLN A 196 4.14 7.88 -8.28
C GLN A 196 2.84 7.74 -7.49
N SER A 197 1.83 8.53 -7.83
CA SER A 197 0.50 8.52 -7.24
C SER A 197 -0.53 8.04 -8.24
N LEU A 198 -1.21 6.94 -7.95
CA LEU A 198 -2.24 6.37 -8.79
C LEU A 198 -3.56 6.23 -8.02
N THR A 199 -4.63 6.71 -8.60
CA THR A 199 -6.00 6.28 -8.26
C THR A 199 -6.47 5.35 -9.36
N LEU A 200 -6.81 4.14 -8.97
CA LEU A 200 -7.22 3.06 -9.84
C LEU A 200 -8.68 2.69 -9.54
N ALA A 201 -9.41 2.22 -10.54
CA ALA A 201 -10.76 1.69 -10.35
C ALA A 201 -10.84 0.24 -10.83
N LYS A 202 -11.50 -0.62 -10.05
CA LYS A 202 -11.86 -1.95 -10.56
C LYS A 202 -12.97 -1.79 -11.59
N PRO A 203 -12.79 -2.25 -12.85
CA PRO A 203 -13.83 -2.20 -13.86
C PRO A 203 -15.16 -2.79 -13.33
N PRO A 204 -16.34 -2.25 -13.72
CA PRO A 204 -17.59 -2.91 -13.48
C PRO A 204 -17.61 -4.28 -14.18
N GLU A 205 -18.29 -5.27 -13.60
CA GLU A 205 -18.48 -6.58 -14.20
C GLU A 205 -19.51 -6.52 -15.33
#